data_c2ef10c75373cd8b483bd5e0fbf236d5
#
_entry.id   c2ef10c75373cd8b483bd5e0fbf236d5
#
_cell.length_a   1.000
_cell.length_b   1.000
_cell.length_c   1.000
_cell.angle_alpha   90.00
_cell.angle_beta   90.00
_cell.angle_gamma   90.00
#
_symmetry.space_group_name_H-M   'P 1'
#
loop_
_entity.id
_entity.type
_entity.pdbx_description
1 polymer ?
#
loop_
_entity_poly.entity_id
_entity_poly.type
_entity_poly.pdbx_seq_one_letter_code
_entity_poly.pdbx_strand_id
1 'polypeptide(L)'
;ANNVGDLNRDGIDDVVLVTEKTNPANLKKKPEGSLGPKIINLNPRRLIILLRSSIGLKEVLRRDDLLPSENAEDMDCLEDSLVNGGVSIARGNLVIELQDRRSCGSYGVVNEKFTFRTQGTRFQLIGYDRSESSRSTGERSEYSTNYLTGKKKITTGLNDFRDFKEKVSWKKISSNRVFFLDEIALYCDTANPTQKDSWCQ
;
A
#
# COMPACT_ATOMS: atom_id res chain seq x y z
N ALA A 1 -1.26 -14.28 -1.02
CA ALA A 1 -1.83 -13.51 0.10
C ALA A 1 -2.97 -14.30 0.73
N ASN A 2 -3.14 -14.23 2.06
CA ASN A 2 -4.26 -14.84 2.75
C ASN A 2 -5.40 -13.81 2.86
N ASN A 3 -6.47 -13.99 2.10
CA ASN A 3 -7.60 -13.07 2.03
C ASN A 3 -8.75 -13.44 2.99
N VAL A 4 -8.52 -14.43 3.86
CA VAL A 4 -9.50 -14.95 4.83
C VAL A 4 -8.87 -14.93 6.22
N GLY A 5 -9.60 -14.47 7.23
CA GLY A 5 -9.17 -14.43 8.63
C GLY A 5 -10.06 -13.54 9.47
N ASP A 6 -9.99 -13.68 10.77
CA ASP A 6 -10.81 -12.96 11.73
C ASP A 6 -10.29 -11.51 11.94
N LEU A 7 -10.95 -10.54 11.31
CA LEU A 7 -10.61 -9.11 11.38
C LEU A 7 -11.23 -8.42 12.60
N ASN A 8 -12.42 -8.83 12.99
CA ASN A 8 -13.19 -8.19 14.05
C ASN A 8 -13.02 -8.87 15.41
N ARG A 9 -12.31 -10.03 15.44
CA ARG A 9 -12.00 -10.84 16.62
C ARG A 9 -13.22 -11.47 17.27
N ASP A 10 -14.17 -11.89 16.45
CA ASP A 10 -15.37 -12.63 16.90
C ASP A 10 -15.19 -14.16 16.80
N GLY A 11 -14.03 -14.61 16.33
CA GLY A 11 -13.70 -16.03 16.14
C GLY A 11 -14.19 -16.62 14.84
N ILE A 12 -14.73 -15.80 13.92
CA ILE A 12 -15.24 -16.23 12.62
C ILE A 12 -14.39 -15.55 11.52
N ASP A 13 -13.98 -16.33 10.52
CA ASP A 13 -13.17 -15.82 9.44
C ASP A 13 -13.96 -14.86 8.53
N ASP A 14 -13.43 -13.65 8.36
CA ASP A 14 -13.87 -12.61 7.44
C ASP A 14 -13.19 -12.76 6.08
N VAL A 15 -13.61 -11.96 5.09
CA VAL A 15 -13.09 -12.04 3.73
C VAL A 15 -12.74 -10.66 3.19
N VAL A 16 -11.57 -10.55 2.58
CA VAL A 16 -11.17 -9.37 1.82
C VAL A 16 -11.02 -9.74 0.35
N LEU A 17 -11.63 -8.94 -0.53
CA LEU A 17 -11.61 -9.16 -1.97
C LEU A 17 -10.97 -7.97 -2.67
N VAL A 18 -10.11 -8.24 -3.63
CA VAL A 18 -9.67 -7.29 -4.65
C VAL A 18 -10.25 -7.74 -5.98
N THR A 19 -11.01 -6.87 -6.61
CA THR A 19 -11.57 -7.10 -7.95
C THR A 19 -11.10 -6.03 -8.90
N GLU A 20 -10.98 -6.33 -10.17
CA GLU A 20 -10.61 -5.40 -11.23
C GLU A 20 -11.74 -5.31 -12.26
N LYS A 21 -12.03 -4.12 -12.75
CA LYS A 21 -12.95 -3.94 -13.89
C LYS A 21 -12.28 -4.49 -15.15
N THR A 22 -13.11 -4.99 -16.07
CA THR A 22 -12.67 -5.54 -17.36
C THR A 22 -13.19 -4.71 -18.53
N ASN A 23 -13.13 -3.38 -18.41
CA ASN A 23 -13.58 -2.49 -19.47
C ASN A 23 -12.50 -2.39 -20.57
N PRO A 24 -12.77 -2.83 -21.82
CA PRO A 24 -11.80 -2.74 -22.91
C PRO A 24 -11.36 -1.31 -23.23
N ALA A 25 -12.20 -0.29 -22.96
CA ALA A 25 -11.86 1.11 -23.16
C ALA A 25 -10.70 1.59 -22.25
N ASN A 26 -10.42 0.87 -21.17
CA ASN A 26 -9.30 1.15 -20.26
C ASN A 26 -8.01 0.41 -20.64
N LEU A 27 -8.04 -0.40 -21.68
CA LEU A 27 -6.83 -0.96 -22.31
C LEU A 27 -6.33 0.06 -23.33
N LYS A 28 -5.27 0.79 -22.97
CA LYS A 28 -4.71 1.88 -23.78
C LYS A 28 -3.48 1.42 -24.54
N LYS A 29 -3.43 1.71 -25.85
CA LYS A 29 -2.22 1.53 -26.65
C LYS A 29 -1.28 2.71 -26.40
N LYS A 30 -0.04 2.43 -26.04
CA LYS A 30 1.00 3.46 -25.90
C LYS A 30 1.46 3.98 -27.25
N PRO A 31 1.93 5.24 -27.33
CA PRO A 31 2.57 5.79 -28.52
C PRO A 31 3.74 4.94 -28.99
N GLU A 32 4.02 4.99 -30.28
CA GLU A 32 5.20 4.32 -30.84
C GLU A 32 6.48 4.92 -30.28
N GLY A 33 7.43 4.08 -29.91
CA GLY A 33 8.68 4.51 -29.23
C GLY A 33 8.60 4.57 -27.71
N SER A 34 7.41 4.42 -27.10
CA SER A 34 7.30 4.32 -25.63
C SER A 34 7.96 3.05 -25.11
N LEU A 35 8.55 3.12 -23.91
CA LEU A 35 9.13 1.98 -23.24
C LEU A 35 8.07 1.15 -22.51
N GLY A 36 8.36 -0.15 -22.32
CA GLY A 36 7.49 -1.06 -21.58
C GLY A 36 6.41 -1.71 -22.45
N PRO A 37 5.28 -2.14 -21.84
CA PRO A 37 4.22 -2.85 -22.55
C PRO A 37 3.54 -1.91 -23.58
N LYS A 38 3.23 -2.46 -24.76
CA LYS A 38 2.56 -1.70 -25.85
C LYS A 38 1.10 -1.37 -25.51
N ILE A 39 0.47 -2.16 -24.67
CA ILE A 39 -0.88 -1.96 -24.16
C ILE A 39 -0.79 -1.89 -22.66
N ILE A 40 -1.38 -0.87 -22.05
CA ILE A 40 -1.47 -0.67 -20.62
C ILE A 40 -2.89 -0.88 -20.14
N ASN A 41 -3.03 -1.49 -18.96
CA ASN A 41 -4.30 -1.75 -18.30
C ASN A 41 -4.54 -0.69 -17.22
N LEU A 42 -5.48 0.21 -17.49
CA LEU A 42 -5.91 1.28 -16.58
C LEU A 42 -7.24 0.95 -15.92
N ASN A 43 -7.66 -0.32 -15.92
CA ASN A 43 -8.88 -0.72 -15.26
C ASN A 43 -8.77 -0.47 -13.74
N PRO A 44 -9.73 0.22 -13.12
CA PRO A 44 -9.69 0.49 -11.69
C PRO A 44 -9.93 -0.79 -10.90
N ARG A 45 -9.24 -0.87 -9.77
CA ARG A 45 -9.37 -1.94 -8.80
C ARG A 45 -10.25 -1.52 -7.65
N ARG A 46 -10.96 -2.49 -7.11
CA ARG A 46 -11.89 -2.32 -6.00
C ARG A 46 -11.45 -3.18 -4.83
N LEU A 47 -11.38 -2.56 -3.66
CA LEU A 47 -11.26 -3.26 -2.37
C LEU A 47 -12.65 -3.44 -1.78
N ILE A 48 -12.99 -4.67 -1.36
CA ILE A 48 -14.22 -5.00 -0.64
C ILE A 48 -13.85 -5.76 0.62
N ILE A 49 -14.43 -5.36 1.75
CA ILE A 49 -14.28 -6.08 3.02
C ILE A 49 -15.64 -6.56 3.47
N LEU A 50 -15.72 -7.86 3.71
CA LEU A 50 -16.91 -8.57 4.14
C LEU A 50 -16.66 -9.16 5.53
N LEU A 51 -17.38 -8.71 6.53
CA LEU A 51 -17.39 -9.35 7.84
C LEU A 51 -18.43 -10.48 7.86
N ARG A 52 -18.02 -11.60 8.42
CA ARG A 52 -18.91 -12.75 8.60
C ARG A 52 -19.49 -12.76 9.99
N SER A 53 -20.75 -13.17 10.09
CA SER A 53 -21.46 -13.43 11.33
C SER A 53 -22.27 -14.72 11.20
N SER A 54 -22.94 -15.14 12.26
CA SER A 54 -23.86 -16.29 12.25
C SER A 54 -25.01 -16.20 11.22
N ILE A 55 -25.34 -14.98 10.78
CA ILE A 55 -26.39 -14.72 9.78
C ILE A 55 -25.85 -14.54 8.35
N GLY A 56 -24.53 -14.59 8.15
CA GLY A 56 -23.89 -14.51 6.82
C GLY A 56 -22.83 -13.42 6.69
N LEU A 57 -22.46 -13.12 5.46
CA LEU A 57 -21.48 -12.08 5.10
C LEU A 57 -22.16 -10.74 4.96
N LYS A 58 -21.56 -9.70 5.56
CA LYS A 58 -21.96 -8.30 5.44
C LYS A 58 -20.83 -7.47 4.88
N GLU A 59 -21.07 -6.74 3.79
CA GLU A 59 -20.13 -5.74 3.28
C GLU A 59 -20.06 -4.57 4.27
N VAL A 60 -18.85 -4.24 4.71
CA VAL A 60 -18.59 -3.14 5.64
C VAL A 60 -17.72 -2.04 5.03
N LEU A 61 -17.02 -2.35 3.93
CA LEU A 61 -16.25 -1.35 3.19
C LEU A 61 -16.17 -1.72 1.71
N ARG A 62 -16.31 -0.70 0.87
CA ARG A 62 -16.03 -0.74 -0.57
C ARG A 62 -15.28 0.52 -0.98
N ARG A 63 -14.14 0.37 -1.65
CA ARG A 63 -13.34 1.47 -2.19
C ARG A 63 -12.92 1.15 -3.62
N ASP A 64 -13.29 2.02 -4.56
CA ASP A 64 -12.97 1.89 -6.00
C ASP A 64 -11.74 2.74 -6.41
N ASP A 65 -11.27 3.58 -5.51
CA ASP A 65 -10.26 4.63 -5.71
C ASP A 65 -9.00 4.44 -4.85
N LEU A 66 -8.94 3.33 -4.11
CA LEU A 66 -7.87 3.11 -3.13
C LEU A 66 -6.64 2.42 -3.73
N LEU A 67 -6.87 1.40 -4.53
CA LEU A 67 -5.82 0.57 -5.09
C LEU A 67 -5.45 1.04 -6.49
N PRO A 68 -4.14 1.10 -6.84
CA PRO A 68 -3.73 1.49 -8.17
C PRO A 68 -4.18 0.47 -9.22
N SER A 69 -4.39 0.93 -10.45
CA SER A 69 -4.49 0.06 -11.62
C SER A 69 -3.17 -0.67 -11.87
N GLU A 70 -3.18 -1.69 -12.71
CA GLU A 70 -1.98 -2.46 -13.06
C GLU A 70 -0.87 -1.56 -13.63
N ASN A 71 -1.25 -0.58 -14.44
CA ASN A 71 -0.32 0.37 -15.05
C ASN A 71 -0.79 1.81 -14.78
N ALA A 72 0.09 2.79 -15.08
CA ALA A 72 -0.21 4.21 -15.09
C ALA A 72 0.08 4.81 -16.47
N GLU A 73 -0.69 5.84 -16.87
CA GLU A 73 -0.59 6.42 -18.21
C GLU A 73 0.71 7.22 -18.40
N ASP A 74 1.16 7.86 -17.34
CA ASP A 74 2.34 8.75 -17.29
C ASP A 74 3.63 8.04 -16.83
N MET A 75 3.57 6.74 -16.57
CA MET A 75 4.72 5.96 -16.08
C MET A 75 5.09 4.84 -17.03
N ASP A 76 6.27 4.95 -17.64
CA ASP A 76 6.81 3.87 -18.46
C ASP A 76 7.34 2.71 -17.59
N CYS A 77 7.12 1.49 -18.09
CA CYS A 77 7.65 0.26 -17.49
C CYS A 77 7.23 0.02 -16.02
N LEU A 78 6.15 0.66 -15.55
CA LEU A 78 5.61 0.39 -14.22
C LEU A 78 5.15 -1.07 -14.15
N GLU A 79 5.64 -1.79 -13.15
CA GLU A 79 5.16 -3.12 -12.81
C GLU A 79 3.91 -3.01 -11.93
N ASP A 80 3.08 -4.05 -11.93
CA ASP A 80 1.88 -4.08 -11.09
C ASP A 80 2.24 -3.89 -9.61
N SER A 81 1.70 -2.84 -9.01
CA SER A 81 1.99 -2.51 -7.60
C SER A 81 1.50 -3.57 -6.60
N LEU A 82 0.59 -4.47 -6.98
CA LEU A 82 0.07 -5.54 -6.11
C LEU A 82 0.80 -6.87 -6.28
N VAL A 83 1.83 -6.95 -7.13
CA VAL A 83 2.51 -8.21 -7.50
C VAL A 83 3.09 -8.98 -6.31
N ASN A 84 3.54 -8.30 -5.25
CA ASN A 84 4.21 -8.91 -4.11
C ASN A 84 3.30 -9.22 -2.91
N GLY A 85 2.00 -9.22 -3.08
CA GLY A 85 1.08 -9.58 -1.98
C GLY A 85 -0.25 -8.85 -2.03
N GLY A 86 -0.23 -7.57 -2.36
CA GLY A 86 -1.43 -6.77 -2.47
C GLY A 86 -2.17 -6.65 -1.14
N VAL A 87 -3.33 -7.27 -1.00
CA VAL A 87 -4.17 -7.16 0.18
C VAL A 87 -4.29 -8.51 0.88
N SER A 88 -4.15 -8.52 2.19
CA SER A 88 -4.22 -9.74 3.00
C SER A 88 -4.75 -9.49 4.41
N ILE A 89 -5.11 -10.58 5.09
CA ILE A 89 -5.39 -10.58 6.52
C ILE A 89 -4.23 -11.26 7.24
N ALA A 90 -3.59 -10.55 8.15
CA ALA A 90 -2.46 -11.06 8.91
C ALA A 90 -2.61 -10.70 10.40
N ARG A 91 -2.62 -11.72 11.26
CA ARG A 91 -2.73 -11.56 12.72
C ARG A 91 -3.94 -10.71 13.16
N GLY A 92 -5.09 -10.90 12.49
CA GLY A 92 -6.32 -10.15 12.77
C GLY A 92 -6.27 -8.68 12.35
N ASN A 93 -5.39 -8.32 11.42
CA ASN A 93 -5.33 -6.98 10.83
C ASN A 93 -5.41 -7.08 9.31
N LEU A 94 -6.01 -6.06 8.70
CA LEU A 94 -5.93 -5.87 7.26
C LEU A 94 -4.55 -5.30 6.94
N VAL A 95 -3.88 -5.90 5.98
CA VAL A 95 -2.58 -5.47 5.47
C VAL A 95 -2.71 -5.16 3.97
N ILE A 96 -2.22 -4.00 3.56
CA ILE A 96 -2.11 -3.60 2.15
C ILE A 96 -0.64 -3.36 1.87
N GLU A 97 -0.10 -4.08 0.88
CA GLU A 97 1.30 -3.97 0.45
C GLU A 97 1.33 -3.51 -1.01
N LEU A 98 2.04 -2.41 -1.25
CA LEU A 98 2.22 -1.81 -2.57
C LEU A 98 3.70 -1.77 -2.91
N GLN A 99 4.03 -1.98 -4.19
CA GLN A 99 5.38 -1.80 -4.70
C GLN A 99 5.37 -0.81 -5.87
N ASP A 100 6.21 0.21 -5.82
CA ASP A 100 6.59 1.00 -6.99
C ASP A 100 7.93 0.47 -7.50
N ARG A 101 7.87 -0.21 -8.64
CA ARG A 101 9.03 -0.73 -9.35
C ARG A 101 8.83 -0.53 -10.84
N ARG A 102 9.90 -0.13 -11.51
CA ARG A 102 9.93 -0.03 -12.98
C ARG A 102 10.92 -1.03 -13.56
N SER A 103 10.50 -1.79 -14.55
CA SER A 103 11.40 -2.74 -15.24
C SER A 103 12.44 -2.04 -16.12
N CYS A 104 12.19 -0.77 -16.50
CA CYS A 104 13.12 0.10 -17.23
C CYS A 104 13.06 1.55 -16.74
N GLY A 105 14.06 2.36 -17.09
CA GLY A 105 14.10 3.80 -16.84
C GLY A 105 14.38 4.21 -15.39
N SER A 106 14.32 3.30 -14.42
CA SER A 106 14.65 3.56 -13.01
C SER A 106 15.23 2.32 -12.34
N TYR A 107 16.14 2.53 -11.42
CA TYR A 107 16.67 1.49 -10.53
C TYR A 107 16.05 1.54 -9.12
N GLY A 108 15.26 2.56 -8.84
CA GLY A 108 14.56 2.69 -7.57
C GLY A 108 13.46 1.64 -7.40
N VAL A 109 13.31 1.16 -6.17
CA VAL A 109 12.19 0.32 -5.74
C VAL A 109 11.68 0.89 -4.42
N VAL A 110 10.39 1.12 -4.33
CA VAL A 110 9.71 1.52 -3.11
C VAL A 110 8.71 0.44 -2.75
N ASN A 111 8.77 -0.05 -1.51
CA ASN A 111 7.75 -0.93 -0.97
C ASN A 111 7.05 -0.21 0.18
N GLU A 112 5.75 -0.30 0.21
CA GLU A 112 4.90 0.30 1.23
C GLU A 112 3.98 -0.75 1.83
N LYS A 113 3.82 -0.70 3.14
CA LYS A 113 2.94 -1.61 3.87
C LYS A 113 2.09 -0.83 4.86
N PHE A 114 0.81 -0.93 4.68
CA PHE A 114 -0.20 -0.33 5.55
C PHE A 114 -0.84 -1.41 6.40
N THR A 115 -0.91 -1.19 7.71
CA THR A 115 -1.55 -2.12 8.65
C THR A 115 -2.74 -1.43 9.29
N PHE A 116 -3.92 -2.01 9.11
CA PHE A 116 -5.17 -1.50 9.65
C PHE A 116 -5.77 -2.48 10.65
N ARG A 117 -6.29 -1.94 11.74
CA ARG A 117 -7.02 -2.69 12.76
C ARG A 117 -8.50 -2.29 12.74
N THR A 118 -9.37 -3.27 12.86
CA THR A 118 -10.81 -3.04 12.98
C THR A 118 -11.13 -2.27 14.25
N GLN A 119 -11.95 -1.23 14.11
CA GLN A 119 -12.51 -0.45 15.20
C GLN A 119 -14.02 -0.26 14.94
N GLY A 120 -14.85 -1.11 15.51
CA GLY A 120 -16.25 -1.23 15.13
C GLY A 120 -16.39 -1.73 13.71
N THR A 121 -16.96 -0.93 12.81
CA THR A 121 -17.07 -1.23 11.36
C THR A 121 -16.04 -0.51 10.50
N ARG A 122 -15.13 0.25 11.11
CA ARG A 122 -14.08 1.01 10.41
C ARG A 122 -12.72 0.36 10.61
N PHE A 123 -11.75 0.70 9.75
CA PHE A 123 -10.39 0.18 9.77
C PHE A 123 -9.41 1.31 10.04
N GLN A 124 -8.89 1.35 11.27
CA GLN A 124 -7.92 2.36 11.72
C GLN A 124 -6.52 2.00 11.24
N LEU A 125 -5.82 2.95 10.63
CA LEU A 125 -4.39 2.82 10.32
C LEU A 125 -3.59 2.81 11.62
N ILE A 126 -2.89 1.70 11.91
CA ILE A 126 -2.09 1.53 13.12
C ILE A 126 -0.59 1.44 12.83
N GLY A 127 -0.20 1.13 11.61
CA GLY A 127 1.19 1.01 11.19
C GLY A 127 1.38 1.33 9.72
N TYR A 128 2.52 1.96 9.41
CA TYR A 128 2.99 2.21 8.06
C TYR A 128 4.47 1.95 7.99
N ASP A 129 4.86 1.00 7.14
CA ASP A 129 6.25 0.71 6.84
C ASP A 129 6.54 1.07 5.38
N ARG A 130 7.69 1.67 5.14
CA ARG A 130 8.19 2.01 3.80
C ARG A 130 9.65 1.65 3.70
N SER A 131 10.04 1.01 2.60
CA SER A 131 11.44 0.83 2.24
C SER A 131 11.70 1.42 0.87
N GLU A 132 12.83 2.08 0.74
CA GLU A 132 13.35 2.64 -0.50
C GLU A 132 14.69 2.00 -0.79
N SER A 133 14.88 1.46 -1.97
CA SER A 133 16.13 0.83 -2.37
C SER A 133 16.51 1.16 -3.80
N SER A 134 17.83 1.06 -4.10
CA SER A 134 18.37 1.19 -5.44
C SER A 134 18.96 -0.12 -5.90
N ARG A 135 18.41 -0.69 -6.97
CA ARG A 135 18.92 -1.93 -7.58
C ARG A 135 20.32 -1.79 -8.21
N SER A 136 20.76 -0.54 -8.46
CA SER A 136 22.07 -0.29 -9.05
C SER A 136 23.17 -0.11 -8.00
N THR A 137 22.85 0.47 -6.84
CA THR A 137 23.85 0.77 -5.79
C THR A 137 23.70 -0.13 -4.56
N GLY A 138 22.57 -0.82 -4.42
CA GLY A 138 22.20 -1.59 -3.23
C GLY A 138 21.82 -0.72 -2.02
N GLU A 139 21.89 0.60 -2.14
CA GLU A 139 21.50 1.50 -1.04
C GLU A 139 20.04 1.30 -0.68
N ARG A 140 19.77 1.25 0.65
CA ARG A 140 18.42 1.05 1.19
C ARG A 140 18.19 1.89 2.45
N SER A 141 16.98 2.40 2.56
CA SER A 141 16.46 3.09 3.75
C SER A 141 15.11 2.51 4.13
N GLU A 142 14.83 2.47 5.43
CA GLU A 142 13.58 1.92 5.96
C GLU A 142 12.95 2.91 6.94
N TYR A 143 11.63 3.01 6.87
CA TYR A 143 10.81 3.87 7.70
C TYR A 143 9.68 3.01 8.28
N SER A 144 9.51 3.04 9.60
CA SER A 144 8.43 2.32 10.28
C SER A 144 7.72 3.25 11.25
N THR A 145 6.45 3.51 10.99
CA THR A 145 5.61 4.40 11.78
C THR A 145 4.57 3.59 12.54
N ASN A 146 4.54 3.76 13.85
CA ASN A 146 3.52 3.18 14.72
C ASN A 146 2.60 4.30 15.22
N TYR A 147 1.37 4.36 14.69
CA TYR A 147 0.40 5.41 15.02
C TYR A 147 -0.21 5.25 16.41
N LEU A 148 -0.18 4.03 16.99
CA LEU A 148 -0.67 3.80 18.35
C LEU A 148 0.27 4.38 19.41
N THR A 149 1.58 4.36 19.13
CA THR A 149 2.60 4.89 20.05
C THR A 149 3.11 6.27 19.66
N GLY A 150 2.74 6.76 18.48
CA GLY A 150 3.19 8.05 17.97
C GLY A 150 4.69 8.08 17.68
N LYS A 151 5.30 6.96 17.28
CA LYS A 151 6.75 6.86 17.03
C LYS A 151 7.04 6.43 15.60
N LYS A 152 8.08 7.04 15.03
CA LYS A 152 8.63 6.68 13.72
C LYS A 152 10.10 6.27 13.88
N LYS A 153 10.43 5.05 13.45
CA LYS A 153 11.80 4.55 13.31
C LYS A 153 12.29 4.86 11.90
N ILE A 154 13.51 5.35 11.78
CA ILE A 154 14.17 5.60 10.52
C ILE A 154 15.50 4.85 10.56
N THR A 155 15.72 3.97 9.60
CA THR A 155 16.97 3.23 9.43
C THR A 155 17.57 3.60 8.08
N THR A 156 18.80 4.12 8.09
CA THR A 156 19.55 4.52 6.89
C THR A 156 20.93 3.87 6.89
N GLY A 157 21.61 3.94 5.75
CA GLY A 157 22.93 3.34 5.60
C GLY A 157 22.89 1.82 5.41
N LEU A 158 21.73 1.24 5.14
CA LEU A 158 21.59 -0.15 4.72
C LEU A 158 22.08 -0.30 3.28
N ASN A 159 22.68 -1.44 2.95
CA ASN A 159 23.08 -1.74 1.60
C ASN A 159 23.00 -3.25 1.34
N ASP A 160 22.35 -3.64 0.24
CA ASP A 160 22.12 -5.05 -0.09
C ASP A 160 23.37 -5.73 -0.70
N PHE A 161 24.40 -4.96 -1.09
CA PHE A 161 25.61 -5.47 -1.74
C PHE A 161 26.85 -5.41 -0.85
N ARG A 162 26.80 -4.65 0.26
CA ARG A 162 27.95 -4.39 1.14
C ARG A 162 27.51 -4.28 2.57
N ASP A 163 28.38 -4.72 3.48
CA ASP A 163 28.19 -4.50 4.92
C ASP A 163 28.48 -3.04 5.26
N PHE A 164 27.43 -2.30 5.52
CA PHE A 164 27.51 -0.94 6.04
C PHE A 164 26.92 -0.88 7.46
N LYS A 165 27.44 0.03 8.24
CA LYS A 165 26.89 0.27 9.58
C LYS A 165 25.59 1.07 9.45
N GLU A 166 24.48 0.41 9.74
CA GLU A 166 23.19 1.06 9.80
C GLU A 166 23.15 2.20 10.83
N LYS A 167 22.36 3.23 10.52
CA LYS A 167 22.05 4.32 11.44
C LYS A 167 20.57 4.30 11.74
N VAL A 168 20.24 4.13 13.02
CA VAL A 168 18.85 4.13 13.49
C VAL A 168 18.56 5.43 14.22
N SER A 169 17.48 6.08 13.86
CA SER A 169 16.95 7.25 14.57
C SER A 169 15.46 7.10 14.84
N TRP A 170 14.99 7.81 15.86
CA TRP A 170 13.58 7.81 16.24
C TRP A 170 13.04 9.21 16.23
N LYS A 171 11.82 9.35 15.70
CA LYS A 171 11.08 10.62 15.74
C LYS A 171 9.72 10.39 16.40
N LYS A 172 9.23 11.41 17.09
CA LYS A 172 7.84 11.46 17.52
C LYS A 172 7.02 12.04 16.36
N ILE A 173 5.91 11.38 16.01
CA ILE A 173 4.96 11.97 15.05
C ILE A 173 4.10 13.01 15.77
N SER A 174 3.90 14.15 15.13
CA SER A 174 3.26 15.31 15.74
C SER A 174 1.72 15.26 15.72
N SER A 175 1.15 14.30 14.99
CA SER A 175 -0.29 14.19 14.84
C SER A 175 -0.91 13.24 15.87
N ASN A 176 -1.91 13.71 16.61
CA ASN A 176 -2.81 12.87 17.41
C ASN A 176 -4.03 12.40 16.59
N ARG A 177 -4.04 12.68 15.28
CA ARG A 177 -5.16 12.32 14.39
C ARG A 177 -5.18 10.81 14.16
N VAL A 178 -6.37 10.24 14.26
CA VAL A 178 -6.65 8.87 13.88
C VAL A 178 -7.04 8.85 12.40
N PHE A 179 -6.44 7.96 11.65
CA PHE A 179 -6.68 7.81 10.21
C PHE A 179 -7.46 6.53 9.96
N PHE A 180 -8.48 6.60 9.12
CA PHE A 180 -9.30 5.46 8.74
C PHE A 180 -9.22 5.18 7.25
N LEU A 181 -9.33 3.91 6.88
CA LEU A 181 -9.22 3.43 5.51
C LEU A 181 -10.25 4.04 4.56
N ASP A 182 -11.41 4.41 5.07
CA ASP A 182 -12.49 5.08 4.33
C ASP A 182 -12.22 6.56 4.05
N GLU A 183 -11.20 7.17 4.70
CA GLU A 183 -10.88 8.59 4.60
C GLU A 183 -9.55 8.89 3.90
N ILE A 184 -8.66 7.91 3.81
CA ILE A 184 -7.29 8.13 3.31
C ILE A 184 -7.10 7.65 1.87
N ALA A 185 -6.11 8.23 1.19
CA ALA A 185 -5.47 7.66 0.01
C ALA A 185 -4.17 6.94 0.43
N LEU A 186 -3.76 5.91 -0.31
CA LEU A 186 -2.54 5.13 -0.01
C LEU A 186 -1.27 5.71 -0.66
N TYR A 187 -1.35 6.85 -1.33
CA TYR A 187 -0.17 7.53 -1.85
C TYR A 187 0.03 8.86 -1.13
N CYS A 188 1.30 9.20 -0.93
CA CYS A 188 1.70 10.48 -0.35
C CYS A 188 2.03 11.46 -1.46
N ASP A 189 1.23 12.50 -1.61
CA ASP A 189 1.63 13.68 -2.36
C ASP A 189 2.29 14.70 -1.42
N THR A 190 3.60 14.58 -1.25
CA THR A 190 4.37 15.50 -0.40
C THR A 190 4.41 16.93 -0.92
N ALA A 191 4.01 17.15 -2.19
CA ALA A 191 3.93 18.48 -2.79
C ALA A 191 2.61 19.18 -2.47
N ASN A 192 1.58 18.45 -2.03
CA ASN A 192 0.28 19.02 -1.71
C ASN A 192 0.24 19.59 -0.28
N PRO A 193 0.17 20.92 -0.11
CA PRO A 193 0.15 21.55 1.22
C PRO A 193 -1.08 21.18 2.05
N THR A 194 -2.17 20.69 1.45
CA THR A 194 -3.36 20.25 2.19
C THR A 194 -3.17 18.90 2.86
N GLN A 195 -2.13 18.15 2.51
CA GLN A 195 -1.77 16.87 3.13
C GLN A 195 -0.85 17.03 4.36
N LYS A 196 -0.59 18.25 4.86
CA LYS A 196 0.24 18.46 6.06
C LYS A 196 -0.25 17.71 7.31
N ASP A 197 -1.54 17.41 7.38
CA ASP A 197 -2.16 16.59 8.44
C ASP A 197 -2.40 15.15 8.01
N SER A 198 -1.74 14.71 6.94
CA SER A 198 -1.90 13.37 6.42
C SER A 198 -1.10 12.33 7.24
N TRP A 199 -1.46 11.08 7.10
CA TRP A 199 -0.74 9.93 7.67
C TRP A 199 0.73 9.84 7.20
N CYS A 200 1.11 10.57 6.16
CA CYS A 200 2.44 10.58 5.52
C CYS A 200 3.55 11.31 6.30
N GLN A 201 3.28 11.96 7.41
CA GLN A 201 4.29 12.74 8.15
C GLN A 201 5.39 11.93 8.81
#